data_a6028caeea95eacbda95f27e8b9f988a
#
_entry.id   a6028caeea95eacbda95f27e8b9f988a
#
_cell.length_a   1.000
_cell.length_b   1.000
_cell.length_c   1.000
_cell.angle_alpha   90.00
_cell.angle_beta   90.00
_cell.angle_gamma   90.00
#
_symmetry.space_group_name_H-M   'P 1'
#
loop_
_entity.id
_entity.type
_entity.pdbx_description
1 polymer ?
#
loop_
_entity_poly.entity_id
_entity_poly.type
_entity_poly.pdbx_seq_one_letter_code
_entity_poly.pdbx_strand_id
1 'polypeptide(L)'
;METELKLLLAPEHTKAFIRHPLLKRHALAAPRIKDQTGTYFDTPELLLRRHEAGLRVRRTGNEYIQTLKAGGGVSGGLHQRNEWESLVAGEQPDLPVLRELAASDEAWAKKVFSDATAARLTPIFSTRIQRMVWDLKLDDGTEVECVLDQGLVEHGALQVEVCEIELELKSGQATSLFDFALQLLQDLPLRIGIQSKAQRGYALFHQARRGDAAASSSASRAKPLLLTRKMPLEQAFLAVVNNCLEQIQANDIADQDSGDIERLHQMRVGPAPAALGLHAVP
;
A
#
# COMPACT_ATOMS: atom_id res chain seq x y z
N MET A 1 10.23 9.03 6.56
CA MET A 1 9.48 7.75 6.55
C MET A 1 8.00 8.11 6.54
N GLU A 2 7.29 7.68 5.52
CA GLU A 2 5.83 7.83 5.39
C GLU A 2 5.11 6.76 6.23
N THR A 3 4.02 7.13 6.88
CA THR A 3 3.16 6.23 7.65
C THR A 3 1.72 6.47 7.22
N GLU A 4 1.09 5.48 6.59
CA GLU A 4 -0.30 5.56 6.12
C GLU A 4 -1.11 4.33 6.52
N LEU A 5 -2.37 4.53 6.91
CA LEU A 5 -3.37 3.47 7.06
C LEU A 5 -4.24 3.45 5.80
N LYS A 6 -4.29 2.30 5.14
CA LYS A 6 -5.06 2.10 3.92
C LYS A 6 -6.35 1.33 4.19
N LEU A 7 -7.46 1.87 3.68
CA LEU A 7 -8.79 1.28 3.79
C LEU A 7 -9.40 1.13 2.39
N LEU A 8 -10.06 0.02 2.15
CA LEU A 8 -10.82 -0.22 0.93
C LEU A 8 -12.26 0.17 1.14
N LEU A 9 -12.83 0.82 0.14
CA LEU A 9 -14.22 1.27 0.11
C LEU A 9 -14.85 0.82 -1.20
N ALA A 10 -16.05 0.25 -1.15
CA ALA A 10 -16.77 -0.06 -2.38
C ALA A 10 -17.27 1.25 -3.06
N PRO A 11 -17.23 1.33 -4.41
CA PRO A 11 -17.53 2.58 -5.13
C PRO A 11 -18.88 3.19 -4.80
N GLU A 12 -19.90 2.38 -4.51
CA GLU A 12 -21.25 2.84 -4.13
C GLU A 12 -21.28 3.62 -2.82
N HIS A 13 -20.28 3.44 -1.94
CA HIS A 13 -20.21 4.13 -0.65
C HIS A 13 -19.39 5.42 -0.68
N THR A 14 -18.78 5.79 -1.81
CA THR A 14 -17.94 6.98 -1.92
C THR A 14 -18.68 8.27 -1.63
N LYS A 15 -19.95 8.38 -2.07
CA LYS A 15 -20.79 9.56 -1.77
C LYS A 15 -21.07 9.70 -0.27
N ALA A 16 -21.28 8.59 0.43
CA ALA A 16 -21.48 8.58 1.88
C ALA A 16 -20.20 9.01 2.61
N PHE A 17 -19.03 8.48 2.18
CA PHE A 17 -17.73 8.88 2.72
C PHE A 17 -17.47 10.39 2.53
N ILE A 18 -17.62 10.93 1.30
CA ILE A 18 -17.37 12.35 1.00
C ILE A 18 -18.23 13.29 1.87
N ARG A 19 -19.44 12.85 2.23
CA ARG A 19 -20.39 13.63 3.06
C ARG A 19 -20.28 13.30 4.54
N HIS A 20 -19.36 12.44 4.93
CA HIS A 20 -19.29 11.94 6.30
C HIS A 20 -19.06 13.08 7.31
N PRO A 21 -19.81 13.13 8.43
CA PRO A 21 -19.71 14.22 9.41
C PRO A 21 -18.31 14.39 10.00
N LEU A 22 -17.57 13.30 10.19
CA LEU A 22 -16.19 13.34 10.71
C LEU A 22 -15.25 14.12 9.80
N LEU A 23 -15.35 13.96 8.46
CA LEU A 23 -14.55 14.75 7.53
C LEU A 23 -14.85 16.23 7.68
N LYS A 24 -16.15 16.58 7.75
CA LYS A 24 -16.57 17.98 7.93
C LYS A 24 -16.11 18.56 9.27
N ARG A 25 -16.12 17.75 10.34
CA ARG A 25 -15.73 18.16 11.70
C ARG A 25 -14.25 18.49 11.78
N HIS A 26 -13.40 17.65 11.17
CA HIS A 26 -11.95 17.71 11.33
C HIS A 26 -11.21 18.41 10.19
N ALA A 27 -11.87 18.66 9.04
CA ALA A 27 -11.24 19.30 7.89
C ALA A 27 -10.82 20.73 8.18
N LEU A 28 -9.56 21.04 7.87
CA LEU A 28 -9.00 22.40 8.01
C LEU A 28 -9.45 23.31 6.87
N ALA A 29 -9.80 22.74 5.71
CA ALA A 29 -10.28 23.46 4.51
C ALA A 29 -11.17 22.55 3.66
N ALA A 30 -11.76 23.11 2.60
CA ALA A 30 -12.46 22.33 1.58
C ALA A 30 -11.50 21.33 0.91
N PRO A 31 -11.98 20.13 0.51
CA PRO A 31 -11.13 19.13 -0.15
C PRO A 31 -10.60 19.64 -1.49
N ARG A 32 -9.39 19.20 -1.83
CA ARG A 32 -8.76 19.45 -3.13
C ARG A 32 -8.94 18.22 -4.01
N ILE A 33 -9.34 18.41 -5.26
CA ILE A 33 -9.47 17.34 -6.25
C ILE A 33 -8.31 17.45 -7.24
N LYS A 34 -7.64 16.34 -7.52
CA LYS A 34 -6.52 16.24 -8.46
C LYS A 34 -6.71 15.02 -9.35
N ASP A 35 -6.68 15.22 -10.67
CA ASP A 35 -6.56 14.12 -11.61
C ASP A 35 -5.07 13.82 -11.82
N GLN A 36 -4.71 12.56 -11.62
CA GLN A 36 -3.33 12.12 -11.63
C GLN A 36 -3.15 10.93 -12.57
N THR A 37 -2.12 10.96 -13.37
CA THR A 37 -1.62 9.79 -14.09
C THR A 37 -0.24 9.43 -13.55
N GLY A 38 -0.01 8.16 -13.29
CA GLY A 38 1.27 7.67 -12.80
C GLY A 38 1.79 6.54 -13.67
N THR A 39 3.04 6.61 -14.08
CA THR A 39 3.72 5.53 -14.79
C THR A 39 4.76 4.92 -13.86
N TYR A 40 4.71 3.60 -13.70
CA TYR A 40 5.67 2.86 -12.90
C TYR A 40 6.74 2.24 -13.80
N PHE A 41 7.98 2.36 -13.36
CA PHE A 41 9.17 1.94 -14.09
C PHE A 41 9.91 0.83 -13.37
N ASP A 42 10.39 -0.14 -14.12
CA ASP A 42 11.32 -1.17 -13.65
C ASP A 42 12.12 -1.71 -14.85
N THR A 43 13.10 -2.55 -14.59
CA THR A 43 13.73 -3.32 -15.65
C THR A 43 12.83 -4.50 -16.07
N PRO A 44 13.03 -5.10 -17.28
CA PRO A 44 12.27 -6.27 -17.71
C PRO A 44 12.34 -7.45 -16.74
N GLU A 45 13.40 -7.54 -15.93
CA GLU A 45 13.59 -8.57 -14.91
C GLU A 45 13.07 -8.15 -13.53
N LEU A 46 12.43 -6.98 -13.43
CA LEU A 46 11.85 -6.43 -12.20
C LEU A 46 12.91 -6.24 -11.09
N LEU A 47 14.00 -5.57 -11.43
CA LEU A 47 15.11 -5.36 -10.49
C LEU A 47 14.70 -4.53 -9.28
N LEU A 48 13.94 -3.44 -9.49
CA LEU A 48 13.48 -2.57 -8.39
C LEU A 48 12.53 -3.34 -7.48
N ARG A 49 11.57 -4.08 -8.05
CA ARG A 49 10.65 -4.91 -7.29
C ARG A 49 11.37 -5.96 -6.42
N ARG A 50 12.46 -6.57 -6.92
CA ARG A 50 13.27 -7.53 -6.14
C ARG A 50 13.94 -6.91 -4.92
N HIS A 51 14.14 -5.60 -4.97
CA HIS A 51 14.65 -4.80 -3.85
C HIS A 51 13.51 -4.13 -3.05
N GLU A 52 12.26 -4.63 -3.20
CA GLU A 52 11.07 -4.08 -2.53
C GLU A 52 10.87 -2.59 -2.79
N ALA A 53 11.38 -2.11 -3.93
CA ALA A 53 11.30 -0.73 -4.37
C ALA A 53 10.29 -0.54 -5.50
N GLY A 54 9.63 0.62 -5.51
CA GLY A 54 8.75 1.05 -6.59
C GLY A 54 9.12 2.46 -7.05
N LEU A 55 9.40 2.60 -8.35
CA LEU A 55 9.70 3.87 -8.99
C LEU A 55 8.51 4.31 -9.84
N ARG A 56 8.04 5.53 -9.61
CA ARG A 56 6.91 6.12 -10.32
C ARG A 56 7.25 7.52 -10.79
N VAL A 57 6.81 7.89 -11.98
CA VAL A 57 6.65 9.30 -12.41
C VAL A 57 5.15 9.60 -12.44
N ARG A 58 4.72 10.59 -11.69
CA ARG A 58 3.32 11.02 -11.57
C ARG A 58 3.16 12.39 -12.19
N ARG A 59 2.18 12.53 -13.07
CA ARG A 59 1.74 13.79 -13.64
C ARG A 59 0.50 14.30 -12.90
N THR A 60 0.53 15.57 -12.51
CA THR A 60 -0.63 16.30 -11.97
C THR A 60 -0.67 17.66 -12.68
N GLY A 61 -1.66 17.87 -13.53
CA GLY A 61 -1.66 19.04 -14.41
C GLY A 61 -0.44 19.06 -15.34
N ASN A 62 0.42 20.07 -15.19
CA ASN A 62 1.66 20.22 -15.97
C ASN A 62 2.92 19.80 -15.22
N GLU A 63 2.79 19.36 -13.98
CA GLU A 63 3.92 18.97 -13.15
C GLU A 63 4.16 17.46 -13.20
N TYR A 64 5.42 17.08 -13.25
CA TYR A 64 5.86 15.68 -13.14
C TYR A 64 6.70 15.52 -11.88
N ILE A 65 6.30 14.58 -11.05
CA ILE A 65 6.98 14.22 -9.80
C ILE A 65 7.40 12.76 -9.91
N GLN A 66 8.69 12.50 -9.78
CA GLN A 66 9.15 11.14 -9.57
C GLN A 66 9.15 10.79 -8.10
N THR A 67 8.77 9.57 -7.79
CA THR A 67 8.69 9.02 -6.44
C THR A 67 9.37 7.66 -6.41
N LEU A 68 10.32 7.49 -5.50
CA LEU A 68 10.87 6.19 -5.13
C LEU A 68 10.34 5.84 -3.75
N LYS A 69 9.66 4.68 -3.64
CA LYS A 69 9.28 4.09 -2.35
C LYS A 69 10.05 2.79 -2.17
N ALA A 70 10.72 2.62 -1.01
CA ALA A 70 11.48 1.40 -0.75
C ALA A 70 11.54 1.08 0.74
N GLY A 71 11.84 -0.19 1.04
CA GLY A 71 11.94 -0.69 2.40
C GLY A 71 10.62 -0.66 3.17
N GLY A 72 10.73 -0.82 4.49
CA GLY A 72 9.59 -0.77 5.39
C GLY A 72 8.71 -2.04 5.35
N GLY A 73 7.46 -1.89 5.71
CA GLY A 73 6.53 -3.02 5.80
C GLY A 73 5.07 -2.61 5.84
N VAL A 74 4.21 -3.61 5.89
CA VAL A 74 2.78 -3.46 6.10
C VAL A 74 2.39 -4.32 7.29
N SER A 75 1.75 -3.73 8.28
CA SER A 75 1.22 -4.46 9.44
C SER A 75 -0.15 -3.91 9.79
N GLY A 76 -1.17 -4.78 9.81
CA GLY A 76 -2.55 -4.37 10.12
C GLY A 76 -3.11 -3.29 9.19
N GLY A 77 -2.66 -3.20 7.93
CA GLY A 77 -3.04 -2.14 6.99
C GLY A 77 -2.25 -0.84 7.14
N LEU A 78 -1.40 -0.72 8.17
CA LEU A 78 -0.48 0.38 8.33
C LEU A 78 0.75 0.14 7.45
N HIS A 79 0.94 1.00 6.46
CA HIS A 79 2.09 0.99 5.57
C HIS A 79 3.13 1.97 6.10
N GLN A 80 4.35 1.51 6.26
CA GLN A 80 5.49 2.35 6.63
C GLN A 80 6.60 2.14 5.61
N ARG A 81 7.02 3.21 4.93
CA ARG A 81 8.03 3.12 3.85
C ARG A 81 8.88 4.38 3.79
N ASN A 82 10.12 4.23 3.38
CA ASN A 82 10.91 5.36 2.97
C ASN A 82 10.42 5.85 1.60
N GLU A 83 10.27 7.16 1.48
CA GLU A 83 9.83 7.82 0.26
C GLU A 83 10.76 8.99 -0.07
N TRP A 84 11.17 9.06 -1.33
CA TRP A 84 11.96 10.15 -1.89
C TRP A 84 11.27 10.66 -3.13
N GLU A 85 11.03 11.96 -3.15
CA GLU A 85 10.35 12.64 -4.25
C GLU A 85 11.20 13.78 -4.80
N SER A 86 11.08 14.01 -6.11
CA SER A 86 11.60 15.22 -6.77
C SER A 86 10.83 15.54 -8.03
N LEU A 87 10.86 16.82 -8.44
CA LEU A 87 10.35 17.24 -9.72
C LEU A 87 11.24 16.69 -10.84
N VAL A 88 10.62 16.34 -11.97
CA VAL A 88 11.31 15.96 -13.21
C VAL A 88 10.74 16.74 -14.40
N ALA A 89 11.54 16.87 -15.46
CA ALA A 89 11.17 17.68 -16.62
C ALA A 89 10.04 17.08 -17.49
N GLY A 90 9.73 15.77 -17.29
CA GLY A 90 8.74 15.06 -18.10
C GLY A 90 8.44 13.67 -17.59
N GLU A 91 8.00 12.80 -18.50
CA GLU A 91 7.47 11.47 -18.17
C GLU A 91 8.53 10.44 -17.79
N GLN A 92 9.82 10.74 -17.95
CA GLN A 92 10.91 9.83 -17.65
C GLN A 92 11.54 10.13 -16.30
N PRO A 93 11.93 9.10 -15.52
CA PRO A 93 12.60 9.30 -14.25
C PRO A 93 14.04 9.80 -14.42
N ASP A 94 14.47 10.65 -13.50
CA ASP A 94 15.84 11.12 -13.35
C ASP A 94 16.54 10.31 -12.25
N LEU A 95 17.21 9.22 -12.64
CA LEU A 95 17.87 8.31 -11.68
C LEU A 95 19.06 8.92 -10.96
N PRO A 96 19.92 9.77 -11.57
CA PRO A 96 20.95 10.50 -10.84
C PRO A 96 20.43 11.22 -9.61
N VAL A 97 19.34 11.97 -9.73
CA VAL A 97 18.71 12.69 -8.61
C VAL A 97 18.20 11.70 -7.55
N LEU A 98 17.49 10.64 -7.95
CA LEU A 98 17.00 9.64 -6.99
C LEU A 98 18.14 8.91 -6.29
N ARG A 99 19.23 8.62 -6.99
CA ARG A 99 20.42 7.99 -6.41
C ARG A 99 21.03 8.85 -5.31
N GLU A 100 21.10 10.16 -5.50
CA GLU A 100 21.59 11.09 -4.48
C GLU A 100 20.65 11.16 -3.28
N LEU A 101 19.35 11.30 -3.52
CA LEU A 101 18.33 11.39 -2.47
C LEU A 101 18.26 10.12 -1.59
N ALA A 102 18.31 8.94 -2.21
CA ALA A 102 18.17 7.66 -1.50
C ALA A 102 19.48 7.10 -0.96
N ALA A 103 20.65 7.61 -1.41
CA ALA A 103 21.96 7.02 -1.11
C ALA A 103 22.38 7.07 0.35
N SER A 104 21.81 8.00 1.14
CA SER A 104 22.08 8.11 2.58
C SER A 104 21.35 7.04 3.39
N ASP A 105 20.17 6.64 2.93
CA ASP A 105 19.25 5.79 3.69
C ASP A 105 19.27 4.34 3.20
N GLU A 106 19.57 4.13 1.88
CA GLU A 106 19.50 2.84 1.23
C GLU A 106 20.79 2.51 0.46
N ALA A 107 21.67 1.73 1.07
CA ALA A 107 22.95 1.35 0.47
C ALA A 107 22.82 0.63 -0.88
N TRP A 108 21.71 -0.09 -1.13
CA TRP A 108 21.42 -0.74 -2.39
C TRP A 108 21.14 0.26 -3.52
N ALA A 109 20.62 1.46 -3.21
CA ALA A 109 20.25 2.46 -4.21
C ALA A 109 21.44 2.86 -5.09
N LYS A 110 22.62 3.03 -4.51
CA LYS A 110 23.85 3.32 -5.27
C LYS A 110 24.19 2.23 -6.29
N LYS A 111 23.89 0.99 -5.95
CA LYS A 111 24.21 -0.19 -6.77
C LYS A 111 23.15 -0.43 -7.83
N VAL A 112 21.90 -0.23 -7.49
CA VAL A 112 20.75 -0.47 -8.37
C VAL A 112 20.56 0.66 -9.36
N PHE A 113 20.68 1.92 -8.95
CA PHE A 113 20.54 3.09 -9.84
C PHE A 113 21.85 3.43 -10.57
N SER A 114 22.41 2.43 -11.24
CA SER A 114 23.54 2.62 -12.16
C SER A 114 23.06 3.08 -13.54
N ASP A 115 23.97 3.62 -14.35
CA ASP A 115 23.66 4.02 -15.72
C ASP A 115 23.19 2.82 -16.57
N ALA A 116 23.72 1.63 -16.29
CA ALA A 116 23.27 0.39 -16.91
C ALA A 116 21.83 0.04 -16.55
N THR A 117 21.39 0.31 -15.33
CA THR A 117 20.00 0.14 -14.91
C THR A 117 19.12 1.22 -15.55
N ALA A 118 19.59 2.48 -15.58
CA ALA A 118 18.87 3.58 -16.20
C ALA A 118 18.51 3.28 -17.66
N ALA A 119 19.48 2.77 -18.42
CA ALA A 119 19.30 2.41 -19.84
C ALA A 119 18.30 1.27 -20.06
N ARG A 120 17.92 0.53 -19.01
CA ARG A 120 17.02 -0.63 -19.08
C ARG A 120 15.67 -0.39 -18.45
N LEU A 121 15.45 0.76 -17.84
CA LEU A 121 14.14 1.12 -17.28
C LEU A 121 13.11 1.27 -18.39
N THR A 122 11.99 0.59 -18.22
CA THR A 122 10.84 0.66 -19.10
C THR A 122 9.57 0.87 -18.30
N PRO A 123 8.53 1.49 -18.88
CA PRO A 123 7.21 1.52 -18.29
C PRO A 123 6.68 0.11 -18.12
N ILE A 124 6.23 -0.23 -16.92
CA ILE A 124 5.69 -1.56 -16.60
C ILE A 124 4.17 -1.52 -16.52
N PHE A 125 3.60 -0.54 -15.86
CA PHE A 125 2.16 -0.31 -15.76
C PHE A 125 1.89 1.15 -15.43
N SER A 126 0.62 1.55 -15.56
CA SER A 126 0.17 2.91 -15.26
C SER A 126 -0.98 2.94 -14.29
N THR A 127 -1.24 4.12 -13.74
CA THR A 127 -2.39 4.43 -12.90
C THR A 127 -3.08 5.68 -13.41
N ARG A 128 -4.43 5.69 -13.41
CA ARG A 128 -5.25 6.88 -13.64
C ARG A 128 -6.14 7.06 -12.44
N ILE A 129 -5.89 8.08 -11.63
CA ILE A 129 -6.53 8.28 -10.33
C ILE A 129 -7.10 9.68 -10.24
N GLN A 130 -8.36 9.79 -9.90
CA GLN A 130 -8.93 10.98 -9.31
C GLN A 130 -8.72 10.92 -7.81
N ARG A 131 -7.97 11.87 -7.28
CA ARG A 131 -7.60 11.97 -5.86
C ARG A 131 -8.31 13.14 -5.23
N MET A 132 -9.09 12.88 -4.18
CA MET A 132 -9.70 13.91 -3.36
C MET A 132 -8.98 13.92 -1.99
N VAL A 133 -8.49 15.09 -1.59
CA VAL A 133 -7.59 15.25 -0.42
C VAL A 133 -8.21 16.19 0.59
N TRP A 134 -8.27 15.76 1.84
CA TRP A 134 -8.59 16.56 3.02
C TRP A 134 -7.39 16.64 3.95
N ASP A 135 -7.06 17.85 4.40
CA ASP A 135 -6.15 18.03 5.53
C ASP A 135 -7.01 18.04 6.80
N LEU A 136 -6.80 17.08 7.69
CA LEU A 136 -7.58 16.92 8.91
C LEU A 136 -6.71 17.23 10.13
N LYS A 137 -7.36 17.81 11.16
CA LYS A 137 -6.81 17.89 12.50
C LYS A 137 -7.77 17.19 13.47
N LEU A 138 -7.32 16.09 14.06
CA LEU A 138 -8.09 15.27 14.97
C LEU A 138 -8.19 15.93 16.35
N ASP A 139 -9.09 15.45 17.21
CA ASP A 139 -9.36 16.03 18.54
C ASP A 139 -8.14 15.99 19.48
N ASP A 140 -7.23 15.02 19.28
CA ASP A 140 -5.96 14.90 20.03
C ASP A 140 -4.84 15.76 19.46
N GLY A 141 -5.11 16.55 18.41
CA GLY A 141 -4.16 17.41 17.73
C GLY A 141 -3.37 16.71 16.61
N THR A 142 -3.56 15.41 16.38
CA THR A 142 -2.91 14.68 15.28
C THR A 142 -3.34 15.26 13.93
N GLU A 143 -2.39 15.48 13.05
CA GLU A 143 -2.62 15.98 11.70
C GLU A 143 -2.54 14.83 10.70
N VAL A 144 -3.56 14.70 9.86
CA VAL A 144 -3.74 13.60 8.92
C VAL A 144 -4.08 14.14 7.53
N GLU A 145 -3.38 13.68 6.51
CA GLU A 145 -3.87 13.82 5.13
C GLU A 145 -4.78 12.63 4.83
N CYS A 146 -6.07 12.89 4.69
CA CYS A 146 -7.06 11.89 4.32
C CYS A 146 -7.33 11.98 2.82
N VAL A 147 -7.17 10.88 2.13
CA VAL A 147 -7.27 10.80 0.67
C VAL A 147 -8.32 9.79 0.27
N LEU A 148 -9.18 10.14 -0.69
CA LEU A 148 -9.99 9.18 -1.44
C LEU A 148 -9.41 9.08 -2.85
N ASP A 149 -8.92 7.89 -3.21
CA ASP A 149 -8.43 7.57 -4.55
C ASP A 149 -9.44 6.70 -5.29
N GLN A 150 -9.88 7.16 -6.46
CA GLN A 150 -10.75 6.44 -7.37
C GLN A 150 -10.14 6.37 -8.76
N GLY A 151 -10.15 5.20 -9.39
CA GLY A 151 -9.61 5.07 -10.73
C GLY A 151 -9.16 3.66 -11.08
N LEU A 152 -8.08 3.57 -11.84
CA LEU A 152 -7.61 2.31 -12.41
C LEU A 152 -6.09 2.15 -12.27
N VAL A 153 -5.66 0.91 -12.12
CA VAL A 153 -4.30 0.46 -12.42
C VAL A 153 -4.36 -0.37 -13.69
N GLU A 154 -3.46 -0.11 -14.65
CA GLU A 154 -3.56 -0.64 -16.02
C GLU A 154 -2.24 -1.21 -16.52
N HIS A 155 -2.30 -2.36 -17.19
CA HIS A 155 -1.18 -2.93 -17.96
C HIS A 155 -1.69 -3.56 -19.24
N GLY A 156 -1.40 -2.95 -20.40
CA GLY A 156 -1.97 -3.39 -21.68
C GLY A 156 -3.49 -3.32 -21.68
N ALA A 157 -4.14 -4.46 -21.95
CA ALA A 157 -5.59 -4.59 -21.90
C ALA A 157 -6.12 -4.97 -20.50
N LEU A 158 -5.24 -5.30 -19.56
CA LEU A 158 -5.62 -5.67 -18.19
C LEU A 158 -5.74 -4.42 -17.31
N GLN A 159 -6.78 -4.42 -16.47
CA GLN A 159 -7.01 -3.32 -15.53
C GLN A 159 -7.60 -3.85 -14.22
N VAL A 160 -7.38 -3.09 -13.14
CA VAL A 160 -8.01 -3.30 -11.85
C VAL A 160 -8.47 -1.97 -11.27
N GLU A 161 -9.68 -1.97 -10.72
CA GLU A 161 -10.27 -0.78 -10.11
C GLU A 161 -9.57 -0.41 -8.80
N VAL A 162 -9.49 0.89 -8.56
CA VAL A 162 -9.02 1.50 -7.31
C VAL A 162 -10.16 2.31 -6.72
N CYS A 163 -10.56 1.95 -5.52
CA CYS A 163 -11.42 2.76 -4.67
C CYS A 163 -10.94 2.56 -3.24
N GLU A 164 -10.10 3.46 -2.76
CA GLU A 164 -9.46 3.32 -1.45
C GLU A 164 -9.29 4.65 -0.73
N ILE A 165 -9.31 4.60 0.59
CA ILE A 165 -9.03 5.71 1.49
C ILE A 165 -7.61 5.50 2.04
N GLU A 166 -6.80 6.54 2.01
CA GLU A 166 -5.48 6.57 2.62
C GLU A 166 -5.51 7.62 3.74
N LEU A 167 -5.12 7.24 4.95
CA LEU A 167 -4.95 8.13 6.09
C LEU A 167 -3.45 8.25 6.36
N GLU A 168 -2.83 9.31 5.87
CA GLU A 168 -1.40 9.56 6.03
C GLU A 168 -1.14 10.43 7.25
N LEU A 169 -0.28 9.95 8.14
CA LEU A 169 0.15 10.68 9.33
C LEU A 169 1.11 11.81 8.94
N LYS A 170 0.72 13.05 9.18
CA LYS A 170 1.60 14.22 8.99
C LYS A 170 2.30 14.60 10.31
N SER A 171 1.58 14.57 11.43
CA SER A 171 2.14 14.75 12.76
C SER A 171 1.26 14.09 13.83
N GLY A 172 1.81 13.72 14.96
CA GLY A 172 1.10 13.10 16.09
C GLY A 172 1.30 11.59 16.19
N GLN A 173 0.25 10.84 16.51
CA GLN A 173 0.31 9.43 16.88
C GLN A 173 -0.28 8.53 15.79
N ALA A 174 0.43 7.46 15.40
CA ALA A 174 -0.08 6.50 14.42
C ALA A 174 -1.36 5.77 14.91
N THR A 175 -1.54 5.61 16.21
CA THR A 175 -2.75 5.04 16.82
C THR A 175 -4.00 5.83 16.49
N SER A 176 -3.89 7.16 16.36
CA SER A 176 -5.02 8.05 16.03
C SER A 176 -5.59 7.79 14.63
N LEU A 177 -4.78 7.24 13.70
CA LEU A 177 -5.27 6.80 12.39
C LEU A 177 -6.27 5.64 12.53
N PHE A 178 -5.97 4.69 13.42
CA PHE A 178 -6.86 3.56 13.69
C PHE A 178 -8.14 4.00 14.41
N ASP A 179 -8.02 4.89 15.39
CA ASP A 179 -9.17 5.43 16.12
C ASP A 179 -10.11 6.18 15.18
N PHE A 180 -9.58 6.98 14.27
CA PHE A 180 -10.35 7.67 13.24
C PHE A 180 -10.99 6.67 12.25
N ALA A 181 -10.25 5.66 11.81
CA ALA A 181 -10.76 4.60 10.94
C ALA A 181 -11.90 3.80 11.62
N LEU A 182 -11.78 3.49 12.91
CA LEU A 182 -12.82 2.80 13.68
C LEU A 182 -14.10 3.64 13.80
N GLN A 183 -13.99 4.96 13.92
CA GLN A 183 -15.16 5.85 13.89
C GLN A 183 -15.82 5.84 12.50
N LEU A 184 -15.05 5.90 11.41
CA LEU A 184 -15.60 5.78 10.05
C LEU A 184 -16.28 4.43 9.81
N LEU A 185 -15.75 3.37 10.40
CA LEU A 185 -16.27 2.00 10.25
C LEU A 185 -17.66 1.82 10.89
N GLN A 186 -18.07 2.69 11.81
CA GLN A 186 -19.41 2.64 12.41
C GLN A 186 -20.51 2.90 11.37
N ASP A 187 -20.22 3.72 10.35
CA ASP A 187 -21.19 4.16 9.36
C ASP A 187 -20.89 3.65 7.93
N LEU A 188 -19.67 3.15 7.70
CA LEU A 188 -19.18 2.75 6.37
C LEU A 188 -18.59 1.34 6.40
N PRO A 189 -18.90 0.48 5.42
CA PRO A 189 -18.34 -0.88 5.32
C PRO A 189 -16.90 -0.83 4.78
N LEU A 190 -15.97 -0.41 5.63
CA LEU A 190 -14.55 -0.32 5.30
C LEU A 190 -13.83 -1.65 5.53
N ARG A 191 -12.82 -1.92 4.73
CA ARG A 191 -11.91 -3.07 4.88
C ARG A 191 -10.48 -2.58 4.89
N ILE A 192 -9.60 -3.28 5.59
CA ILE A 192 -8.16 -2.95 5.60
C ILE A 192 -7.54 -3.26 4.25
N GLY A 193 -6.81 -2.28 3.67
CA GLY A 193 -6.07 -2.42 2.43
C GLY A 193 -4.60 -2.76 2.69
N ILE A 194 -4.16 -3.97 2.33
CA ILE A 194 -2.77 -4.39 2.47
C ILE A 194 -1.97 -4.27 1.17
N GLN A 195 -2.64 -4.18 0.03
CA GLN A 195 -1.99 -4.06 -1.27
C GLN A 195 -1.88 -2.60 -1.71
N SER A 196 -0.67 -2.22 -2.09
CA SER A 196 -0.44 -0.94 -2.74
C SER A 196 -0.86 -0.98 -4.22
N LYS A 197 -1.08 0.20 -4.84
CA LYS A 197 -1.30 0.34 -6.29
C LYS A 197 -0.15 -0.30 -7.09
N ALA A 198 1.08 -0.17 -6.58
CA ALA A 198 2.26 -0.81 -7.18
C ALA A 198 2.15 -2.34 -7.20
N GLN A 199 1.76 -2.96 -6.09
CA GLN A 199 1.60 -4.42 -6.03
C GLN A 199 0.52 -4.92 -6.98
N ARG A 200 -0.61 -4.19 -7.11
CA ARG A 200 -1.66 -4.50 -8.08
C ARG A 200 -1.15 -4.40 -9.53
N GLY A 201 -0.38 -3.36 -9.85
CA GLY A 201 0.21 -3.18 -11.18
C GLY A 201 1.22 -4.28 -11.55
N TYR A 202 2.08 -4.65 -10.61
CA TYR A 202 2.98 -5.80 -10.83
C TYR A 202 2.22 -7.13 -10.97
N ALA A 203 1.08 -7.30 -10.30
CA ALA A 203 0.23 -8.48 -10.48
C ALA A 203 -0.33 -8.55 -11.92
N LEU A 204 -0.82 -7.42 -12.46
CA LEU A 204 -1.27 -7.35 -13.85
C LEU A 204 -0.15 -7.66 -14.85
N PHE A 205 1.06 -7.11 -14.61
CA PHE A 205 2.23 -7.41 -15.44
C PHE A 205 2.58 -8.90 -15.46
N HIS A 206 2.53 -9.56 -14.30
CA HIS A 206 2.75 -11.01 -14.22
C HIS A 206 1.64 -11.81 -14.89
N GLN A 207 0.38 -11.39 -14.75
CA GLN A 207 -0.76 -12.02 -15.40
C GLN A 207 -0.63 -11.96 -16.92
N ALA A 208 -0.29 -10.81 -17.49
CA ALA A 208 -0.08 -10.64 -18.92
C ALA A 208 1.02 -11.57 -19.49
N ARG A 209 2.10 -11.79 -18.70
CA ARG A 209 3.22 -12.68 -19.11
C ARG A 209 2.90 -14.16 -19.01
N ARG A 210 1.96 -14.56 -18.17
CA ARG A 210 1.57 -15.98 -18.00
C ARG A 210 0.52 -16.42 -19.02
N GLY A 211 -0.09 -15.48 -19.75
CA GLY A 211 -1.28 -15.74 -20.56
C GLY A 211 -2.51 -16.01 -19.67
N ASP A 212 -3.66 -16.26 -20.28
CA ASP A 212 -4.95 -16.49 -19.60
C ASP A 212 -5.02 -17.75 -18.69
N ALA A 213 -3.89 -18.41 -18.46
CA ALA A 213 -3.83 -19.49 -17.48
C ALA A 213 -4.11 -18.88 -16.09
N ALA A 214 -5.38 -18.98 -15.71
CA ALA A 214 -6.01 -18.60 -14.46
C ALA A 214 -5.05 -18.02 -13.41
N ALA A 215 -5.03 -16.70 -13.27
CA ALA A 215 -4.56 -16.05 -12.08
C ALA A 215 -5.57 -16.28 -10.95
N SER A 216 -5.83 -17.53 -10.60
CA SER A 216 -6.36 -17.85 -9.28
C SER A 216 -5.26 -17.44 -8.33
N SER A 217 -5.42 -16.27 -7.68
CA SER A 217 -4.54 -15.91 -6.58
C SER A 217 -4.67 -17.03 -5.56
N SER A 218 -3.67 -17.90 -5.51
CA SER A 218 -3.64 -19.02 -4.58
C SER A 218 -3.79 -18.47 -3.16
N ALA A 219 -4.53 -19.22 -2.32
CA ALA A 219 -4.68 -18.90 -0.92
C ALA A 219 -3.31 -18.68 -0.26
N SER A 220 -3.18 -17.65 0.54
CA SER A 220 -1.94 -17.27 1.20
C SER A 220 -1.80 -18.03 2.51
N ARG A 221 -0.64 -18.66 2.72
CA ARG A 221 -0.31 -19.34 3.98
C ARG A 221 0.52 -18.44 4.88
N ALA A 222 0.50 -18.72 6.19
CA ALA A 222 1.37 -18.05 7.14
C ALA A 222 2.84 -18.16 6.72
N LYS A 223 3.57 -17.07 6.87
CA LYS A 223 5.02 -17.07 6.67
C LYS A 223 5.71 -17.81 7.83
N PRO A 224 6.83 -18.51 7.59
CA PRO A 224 7.62 -19.07 8.68
C PRO A 224 8.08 -17.98 9.66
N LEU A 225 7.85 -18.19 10.95
CA LEU A 225 8.31 -17.28 11.99
C LEU A 225 9.66 -17.76 12.56
N LEU A 226 10.63 -16.83 12.61
CA LEU A 226 11.93 -17.07 13.23
C LEU A 226 11.89 -16.58 14.69
N LEU A 227 11.33 -17.38 15.60
CA LEU A 227 11.37 -17.09 17.01
C LEU A 227 12.67 -17.65 17.62
N THR A 228 13.36 -16.83 18.42
CA THR A 228 14.58 -17.26 19.10
C THR A 228 14.36 -17.27 20.63
N ARG A 229 15.07 -18.15 21.36
CA ARG A 229 15.00 -18.21 22.82
C ARG A 229 15.40 -16.92 23.55
N LYS A 230 16.11 -16.03 22.86
CA LYS A 230 16.55 -14.73 23.42
C LYS A 230 15.55 -13.60 23.12
N MET A 231 14.54 -13.85 22.32
CA MET A 231 13.52 -12.86 21.97
C MET A 231 12.64 -12.57 23.19
N PRO A 232 12.42 -11.31 23.57
CA PRO A 232 11.46 -10.95 24.61
C PRO A 232 10.07 -11.50 24.27
N LEU A 233 9.32 -11.93 25.30
CA LEU A 233 7.99 -12.52 25.14
C LEU A 233 7.04 -11.61 24.36
N GLU A 234 7.04 -10.33 24.67
CA GLU A 234 6.24 -9.33 23.97
C GLU A 234 6.55 -9.28 22.46
N GLN A 235 7.83 -9.27 22.09
CA GLN A 235 8.23 -9.29 20.68
C GLN A 235 7.82 -10.60 19.99
N ALA A 236 7.98 -11.73 20.67
CA ALA A 236 7.55 -13.03 20.14
C ALA A 236 6.03 -13.06 19.93
N PHE A 237 5.27 -12.56 20.90
CA PHE A 237 3.81 -12.46 20.81
C PHE A 237 3.38 -11.55 19.65
N LEU A 238 3.93 -10.36 19.53
CA LEU A 238 3.65 -9.42 18.44
C LEU A 238 4.00 -10.03 17.07
N ALA A 239 5.13 -10.75 16.96
CA ALA A 239 5.49 -11.41 15.71
C ALA A 239 4.45 -12.48 15.30
N VAL A 240 3.96 -13.28 16.27
CA VAL A 240 2.91 -14.28 16.01
C VAL A 240 1.60 -13.61 15.60
N VAL A 241 1.15 -12.60 16.36
CA VAL A 241 -0.11 -11.89 16.08
C VAL A 241 -0.06 -11.23 14.71
N ASN A 242 1.03 -10.52 14.37
CA ASN A 242 1.18 -9.88 13.08
C ASN A 242 1.17 -10.89 11.93
N ASN A 243 1.84 -12.03 12.07
CA ASN A 243 1.82 -13.08 11.06
C ASN A 243 0.41 -13.66 10.84
N CYS A 244 -0.35 -13.86 11.92
CA CYS A 244 -1.75 -14.29 11.84
C CYS A 244 -2.63 -13.25 11.14
N LEU A 245 -2.49 -11.98 11.48
CA LEU A 245 -3.22 -10.88 10.84
C LEU A 245 -2.86 -10.76 9.35
N GLU A 246 -1.59 -10.85 8.99
CA GLU A 246 -1.14 -10.86 7.60
C GLU A 246 -1.77 -12.02 6.82
N GLN A 247 -1.83 -13.22 7.39
CA GLN A 247 -2.46 -14.38 6.76
C GLN A 247 -3.96 -14.17 6.54
N ILE A 248 -4.69 -13.67 7.55
CA ILE A 248 -6.11 -13.37 7.44
C ILE A 248 -6.33 -12.33 6.33
N GLN A 249 -5.64 -11.21 6.40
CA GLN A 249 -5.79 -10.10 5.45
C GLN A 249 -5.40 -10.48 4.02
N ALA A 250 -4.35 -11.30 3.84
CA ALA A 250 -3.94 -11.77 2.52
C ALA A 250 -4.98 -12.67 1.85
N ASN A 251 -5.84 -13.33 2.62
CA ASN A 251 -6.93 -14.17 2.10
C ASN A 251 -8.25 -13.41 2.00
N ASP A 252 -8.41 -12.27 2.68
CA ASP A 252 -9.59 -11.40 2.63
C ASP A 252 -9.63 -10.50 1.37
N ILE A 253 -8.59 -10.48 0.55
CA ILE A 253 -8.51 -9.69 -0.70
C ILE A 253 -9.47 -10.23 -1.78
N ALA A 254 -10.08 -11.37 -1.57
CA ALA A 254 -10.88 -12.02 -2.59
C ALA A 254 -12.12 -11.21 -2.97
N ASP A 255 -12.31 -11.09 -4.26
CA ASP A 255 -13.60 -10.89 -4.89
C ASP A 255 -14.61 -11.81 -4.19
N GLN A 256 -15.66 -11.24 -3.61
CA GLN A 256 -16.64 -11.98 -2.80
C GLN A 256 -17.33 -13.09 -3.59
N ASP A 257 -17.21 -13.10 -4.92
CA ASP A 257 -17.82 -14.07 -5.85
C ASP A 257 -16.94 -15.29 -6.16
N SER A 258 -15.67 -15.34 -5.72
CA SER A 258 -14.77 -16.44 -6.13
C SER A 258 -15.08 -17.78 -5.46
N GLY A 259 -15.80 -17.79 -4.33
CA GLY A 259 -16.12 -19.02 -3.57
C GLY A 259 -14.89 -19.88 -3.22
N ASP A 260 -13.70 -19.26 -3.14
CA ASP A 260 -12.44 -19.97 -2.90
C ASP A 260 -12.38 -20.51 -1.47
N ILE A 261 -12.78 -21.78 -1.35
CA ILE A 261 -12.83 -22.52 -0.09
C ILE A 261 -11.47 -22.54 0.60
N GLU A 262 -10.36 -22.61 -0.17
CA GLU A 262 -9.02 -22.67 0.42
C GLU A 262 -8.64 -21.34 1.08
N ARG A 263 -9.04 -20.20 0.53
CA ARG A 263 -8.84 -18.90 1.18
C ARG A 263 -9.59 -18.78 2.49
N LEU A 264 -10.88 -19.17 2.47
CA LEU A 264 -11.67 -19.20 3.69
C LEU A 264 -11.05 -20.15 4.74
N HIS A 265 -10.52 -21.30 4.30
CA HIS A 265 -9.78 -22.21 5.16
C HIS A 265 -8.54 -21.51 5.75
N GLN A 266 -7.73 -20.84 4.95
CA GLN A 266 -6.54 -20.13 5.42
C GLN A 266 -6.87 -18.95 6.36
N MET A 267 -7.97 -18.26 6.16
CA MET A 267 -8.46 -17.25 7.11
C MET A 267 -8.81 -17.87 8.47
N ARG A 268 -9.42 -19.06 8.49
CA ARG A 268 -9.79 -19.76 9.73
C ARG A 268 -8.61 -20.31 10.49
N VAL A 269 -7.56 -20.81 9.80
CA VAL A 269 -6.37 -21.35 10.45
C VAL A 269 -5.37 -20.25 10.86
N GLY A 270 -5.48 -19.04 10.32
CA GLY A 270 -4.64 -17.91 10.68
C GLY A 270 -4.60 -17.61 12.19
N PRO A 271 -5.74 -17.57 12.91
CA PRO A 271 -5.76 -17.34 14.36
C PRO A 271 -5.23 -18.51 15.21
N ALA A 272 -5.19 -19.73 14.67
CA ALA A 272 -4.84 -20.94 15.46
C ALA A 272 -3.43 -20.87 16.09
N PRO A 273 -2.37 -20.41 15.40
CA PRO A 273 -1.04 -20.26 16.01
C PRO A 273 -1.01 -19.24 17.16
N ALA A 274 -1.78 -18.15 17.07
CA ALA A 274 -1.86 -17.16 18.13
C ALA A 274 -2.52 -17.73 19.40
N ALA A 275 -3.57 -18.55 19.24
CA ALA A 275 -4.22 -19.24 20.34
C ALA A 275 -3.30 -20.30 20.97
N LEU A 276 -2.51 -21.03 20.19
CA LEU A 276 -1.55 -22.02 20.66
C LEU A 276 -0.32 -21.39 21.34
N GLY A 277 0.13 -20.22 20.88
CA GLY A 277 1.26 -19.51 21.48
C GLY A 277 0.99 -19.04 22.90
N LEU A 278 -0.26 -18.81 23.28
CA LEU A 278 -0.66 -18.46 24.64
C LEU A 278 -0.56 -19.65 25.63
N HIS A 279 -0.55 -20.88 25.15
CA HIS A 279 -0.41 -22.09 25.97
C HIS A 279 1.02 -22.63 26.02
N ALA A 280 1.94 -22.15 25.22
CA ALA A 280 3.31 -22.67 25.10
C ALA A 280 4.36 -21.91 25.92
N VAL A 281 3.94 -20.98 26.77
CA VAL A 281 4.85 -20.24 27.64
C VAL A 281 4.66 -20.79 29.06
N PRO A 282 5.66 -21.56 29.60
CA PRO A 282 5.64 -22.00 30.98
C PRO A 282 5.87 -20.85 31.95
#